data_e29f78362c788daa6f47d2d312b30d7c
#
_entry.id   e29f78362c788daa6f47d2d312b30d7c
#
_cell.length_a   1.000
_cell.length_b   1.000
_cell.length_c   1.000
_cell.angle_alpha   90.00
_cell.angle_beta   90.00
_cell.angle_gamma   90.00
#
_symmetry.space_group_name_H-M   'P 1'
#
loop_
_entity.id
_entity.type
_entity.pdbx_description
1 polymer ?
#
loop_
_entity_poly.entity_id
_entity_poly.type
_entity_poly.pdbx_seq_one_letter_code
_entity_poly.pdbx_strand_id
1 'polypeptide(L)'
;FITCTFTNGKTFVYKMKNATDWQAGGEYTYTVSLAAAKDLGYTIESNGSYTVTSADGLMNIAKLVNGGKTDINITLTADIDLTGKNWTPIGTSFSNKYTGTFDGGGHTIKGLTVTTNDQFVGLFGSIGYAGTVKNVMMEDVQITSNRSSGFAGGVAGYSDGTIENCSVSGSVSGTVYVGGVVGAQWNGSITGCSSSATVKGTVYVGGVAGQTNGGATLTACYATGNVIIEIAPKKNISGGGLVGTNGGKGVRACYATGNVTSTGSSTGNVHIFGLLGDNYTTVTACYWKNNQERGYKTAPESTKVDGTYVTWENAVDAMNRALQNVGSEWRYELKGALPTLRKQ
;
A
#
# COMPACT_ATOMS: atom_id res chain seq x y z
N PHE A 1 -33.78 -7.16 -5.81
CA PHE A 1 -33.19 -7.16 -4.48
C PHE A 1 -33.72 -5.98 -3.67
N ILE A 2 -33.95 -6.19 -2.38
CA ILE A 2 -34.27 -5.12 -1.43
C ILE A 2 -33.09 -5.01 -0.47
N THR A 3 -32.52 -3.82 -0.30
CA THR A 3 -31.50 -3.54 0.71
C THR A 3 -32.17 -2.86 1.90
N CYS A 4 -32.05 -3.46 3.07
CA CYS A 4 -32.60 -2.94 4.32
C CYS A 4 -31.47 -2.50 5.24
N THR A 5 -31.48 -1.26 5.68
CA THR A 5 -30.58 -0.77 6.74
C THR A 5 -31.41 -0.57 8.01
N PHE A 6 -31.00 -1.22 9.10
CA PHE A 6 -31.67 -1.13 10.38
C PHE A 6 -31.19 0.09 11.18
N THR A 7 -31.93 0.46 12.22
CA THR A 7 -31.59 1.58 13.10
C THR A 7 -30.26 1.43 13.83
N ASN A 8 -29.74 0.21 13.94
CA ASN A 8 -28.39 -0.09 14.44
C ASN A 8 -27.30 -0.05 13.35
N GLY A 9 -27.65 0.43 12.15
CA GLY A 9 -26.74 0.56 11.01
C GLY A 9 -26.48 -0.72 10.20
N LYS A 10 -26.83 -1.89 10.72
CA LYS A 10 -26.64 -3.16 9.97
C LYS A 10 -27.43 -3.17 8.68
N THR A 11 -26.81 -3.61 7.61
CA THR A 11 -27.39 -3.68 6.28
C THR A 11 -27.51 -5.11 5.80
N PHE A 12 -28.70 -5.46 5.30
CA PHE A 12 -29.03 -6.79 4.79
C PHE A 12 -29.59 -6.69 3.37
N VAL A 13 -29.32 -7.71 2.57
CA VAL A 13 -29.90 -7.84 1.23
C VAL A 13 -30.88 -9.01 1.20
N TYR A 14 -32.09 -8.72 0.73
CA TYR A 14 -33.11 -9.72 0.47
C TYR A 14 -33.31 -9.88 -1.04
N LYS A 15 -33.20 -11.13 -1.54
CA LYS A 15 -33.51 -11.46 -2.94
C LYS A 15 -34.98 -11.81 -3.03
N MET A 16 -35.74 -11.02 -3.77
CA MET A 16 -37.14 -11.31 -4.06
C MET A 16 -37.25 -12.62 -4.89
N LYS A 17 -38.25 -13.44 -4.57
CA LYS A 17 -38.44 -14.72 -5.26
C LYS A 17 -38.92 -14.56 -6.70
N ASN A 18 -39.63 -13.49 -6.99
CA ASN A 18 -40.21 -13.19 -8.31
C ASN A 18 -39.74 -11.83 -8.81
N ALA A 19 -39.62 -11.69 -10.13
CA ALA A 19 -39.48 -10.38 -10.77
C ALA A 19 -40.78 -9.58 -10.53
N THR A 20 -40.62 -8.30 -10.14
CA THR A 20 -41.74 -7.40 -9.89
C THR A 20 -41.53 -6.12 -10.69
N ASP A 21 -42.45 -5.81 -11.59
CA ASP A 21 -42.51 -4.55 -12.29
C ASP A 21 -43.26 -3.52 -11.43
N TRP A 22 -42.53 -2.52 -10.97
CA TRP A 22 -43.06 -1.45 -10.14
C TRP A 22 -43.58 -0.33 -11.04
N GLN A 23 -44.84 0.02 -10.87
CA GLN A 23 -45.48 1.10 -11.62
C GLN A 23 -45.35 2.43 -10.84
N ALA A 24 -45.12 3.52 -11.57
CA ALA A 24 -45.07 4.85 -10.98
C ALA A 24 -46.37 5.18 -10.24
N GLY A 25 -46.26 5.67 -8.99
CA GLY A 25 -47.38 6.00 -8.14
C GLY A 25 -48.06 4.83 -7.44
N GLY A 26 -47.59 3.60 -7.60
CA GLY A 26 -48.07 2.42 -6.88
C GLY A 26 -47.48 2.34 -5.46
N GLU A 27 -48.32 1.93 -4.49
CA GLU A 27 -47.87 1.56 -3.15
C GLU A 27 -47.71 0.05 -3.07
N TYR A 28 -46.51 -0.39 -2.62
CA TYR A 28 -46.19 -1.81 -2.54
C TYR A 28 -45.71 -2.18 -1.14
N THR A 29 -46.40 -3.12 -0.50
CA THR A 29 -46.03 -3.64 0.82
C THR A 29 -45.37 -5.01 0.70
N TYR A 30 -44.18 -5.16 1.28
CA TYR A 30 -43.47 -6.42 1.31
C TYR A 30 -43.17 -6.84 2.74
N THR A 31 -43.41 -8.11 3.05
CA THR A 31 -42.91 -8.74 4.28
C THR A 31 -41.56 -9.37 4.01
N VAL A 32 -40.51 -8.85 4.63
CA VAL A 32 -39.13 -9.37 4.51
C VAL A 32 -38.82 -10.18 5.74
N SER A 33 -38.51 -11.48 5.55
CA SER A 33 -38.02 -12.33 6.66
C SER A 33 -36.53 -12.09 6.87
N LEU A 34 -36.15 -11.63 8.07
CA LEU A 34 -34.75 -11.45 8.46
C LEU A 34 -33.96 -12.76 8.42
N ALA A 35 -34.61 -13.90 8.66
CA ALA A 35 -33.97 -15.22 8.56
C ALA A 35 -33.50 -15.55 7.13
N ALA A 36 -34.06 -14.90 6.11
CA ALA A 36 -33.67 -15.05 4.71
C ALA A 36 -32.78 -13.90 4.20
N ALA A 37 -32.55 -12.86 5.01
CA ALA A 37 -31.68 -11.73 4.67
C ALA A 37 -30.23 -12.07 4.91
N LYS A 38 -29.37 -11.74 3.93
CA LYS A 38 -27.94 -11.95 4.06
C LYS A 38 -27.28 -10.71 4.68
N ASP A 39 -26.56 -10.90 5.80
CA ASP A 39 -25.69 -9.85 6.36
C ASP A 39 -24.60 -9.50 5.34
N LEU A 40 -24.46 -8.24 5.02
CA LEU A 40 -23.42 -7.75 4.10
C LEU A 40 -22.05 -7.60 4.77
N GLY A 41 -21.97 -7.77 6.10
CA GLY A 41 -20.71 -7.70 6.87
C GLY A 41 -20.17 -6.29 7.03
N TYR A 42 -20.98 -5.27 6.78
CA TYR A 42 -20.68 -3.86 7.07
C TYR A 42 -21.90 -3.14 7.65
N THR A 43 -21.64 -2.05 8.35
CA THR A 43 -22.65 -1.15 8.90
C THR A 43 -22.51 0.22 8.23
N ILE A 44 -23.63 0.89 7.95
CA ILE A 44 -23.64 2.29 7.51
C ILE A 44 -23.96 3.13 8.74
N GLU A 45 -23.03 4.01 9.11
CA GLU A 45 -23.15 4.89 10.26
C GLU A 45 -24.06 6.10 9.94
N SER A 46 -24.54 6.79 10.96
CA SER A 46 -25.43 7.94 10.82
C SER A 46 -24.83 9.11 10.02
N ASN A 47 -23.50 9.20 9.97
CA ASN A 47 -22.75 10.19 9.18
C ASN A 47 -22.46 9.72 7.74
N GLY A 48 -22.98 8.55 7.32
CA GLY A 48 -22.78 7.98 5.99
C GLY A 48 -21.46 7.22 5.80
N SER A 49 -20.61 7.10 6.84
CA SER A 49 -19.41 6.26 6.78
C SER A 49 -19.76 4.78 6.93
N TYR A 50 -18.80 3.91 6.60
CA TYR A 50 -18.96 2.46 6.64
C TYR A 50 -18.02 1.85 7.67
N THR A 51 -18.54 1.00 8.54
CA THR A 51 -17.72 0.16 9.43
C THR A 51 -17.73 -1.29 8.96
N VAL A 52 -16.57 -1.96 9.01
CA VAL A 52 -16.38 -3.31 8.48
C VAL A 52 -15.76 -4.20 9.55
N THR A 53 -16.36 -5.37 9.77
CA THR A 53 -15.95 -6.33 10.81
C THR A 53 -15.59 -7.72 10.26
N SER A 54 -15.68 -7.92 8.94
CA SER A 54 -15.49 -9.25 8.35
C SER A 54 -14.93 -9.20 6.93
N ALA A 55 -14.35 -10.32 6.47
CA ALA A 55 -13.87 -10.49 5.11
C ALA A 55 -14.98 -10.27 4.07
N ASP A 56 -16.16 -10.83 4.30
CA ASP A 56 -17.30 -10.64 3.38
C ASP A 56 -17.74 -9.16 3.34
N GLY A 57 -17.68 -8.46 4.48
CA GLY A 57 -17.94 -7.02 4.56
C GLY A 57 -16.94 -6.23 3.71
N LEU A 58 -15.64 -6.50 3.84
CA LEU A 58 -14.60 -5.83 3.06
C LEU A 58 -14.74 -6.13 1.55
N MET A 59 -15.05 -7.36 1.18
CA MET A 59 -15.33 -7.74 -0.22
C MET A 59 -16.57 -7.04 -0.78
N ASN A 60 -17.62 -6.84 0.02
CA ASN A 60 -18.81 -6.12 -0.40
C ASN A 60 -18.53 -4.61 -0.53
N ILE A 61 -17.73 -4.04 0.35
CA ILE A 61 -17.22 -2.65 0.22
C ILE A 61 -16.41 -2.49 -1.08
N ALA A 62 -15.53 -3.43 -1.41
CA ALA A 62 -14.78 -3.40 -2.67
C ALA A 62 -15.74 -3.37 -3.88
N LYS A 63 -16.83 -4.14 -3.86
CA LYS A 63 -17.86 -4.10 -4.91
C LYS A 63 -18.58 -2.76 -4.98
N LEU A 64 -18.89 -2.12 -3.84
CA LEU A 64 -19.51 -0.80 -3.81
C LEU A 64 -18.62 0.27 -4.44
N VAL A 65 -17.35 0.31 -4.06
CA VAL A 65 -16.37 1.26 -4.61
C VAL A 65 -16.19 1.01 -6.10
N ASN A 66 -15.98 -0.24 -6.51
CA ASN A 66 -15.81 -0.63 -7.91
C ASN A 66 -17.08 -0.42 -8.74
N GLY A 67 -18.24 -0.38 -8.11
CA GLY A 67 -19.54 0.00 -8.69
C GLY A 67 -19.79 1.52 -8.75
N GLY A 68 -18.81 2.36 -8.40
CA GLY A 68 -18.85 3.82 -8.56
C GLY A 68 -18.99 4.63 -7.27
N LYS A 69 -19.11 4.01 -6.10
CA LYS A 69 -19.07 4.72 -4.79
C LYS A 69 -17.63 4.92 -4.32
N THR A 70 -16.86 5.69 -5.07
CA THR A 70 -15.40 5.81 -4.89
C THR A 70 -14.97 6.68 -3.71
N ASP A 71 -15.86 7.47 -3.15
CA ASP A 71 -15.60 8.50 -2.13
C ASP A 71 -16.08 8.12 -0.72
N ILE A 72 -16.56 6.89 -0.52
CA ILE A 72 -17.05 6.45 0.80
C ILE A 72 -15.90 6.32 1.80
N ASN A 73 -16.18 6.75 3.04
CA ASN A 73 -15.25 6.56 4.15
C ASN A 73 -15.49 5.21 4.82
N ILE A 74 -14.40 4.48 5.07
CA ILE A 74 -14.43 3.10 5.56
C ILE A 74 -13.54 2.99 6.79
N THR A 75 -14.01 2.33 7.85
CA THR A 75 -13.21 2.02 9.04
C THR A 75 -13.30 0.52 9.33
N LEU A 76 -12.17 -0.13 9.51
CA LEU A 76 -12.14 -1.48 10.06
C LEU A 76 -12.29 -1.40 11.58
N THR A 77 -13.09 -2.30 12.15
CA THR A 77 -13.32 -2.40 13.59
C THR A 77 -13.03 -3.80 14.12
N ALA A 78 -12.44 -4.65 13.28
CA ALA A 78 -11.92 -5.98 13.63
C ALA A 78 -10.83 -6.39 12.63
N ASP A 79 -10.03 -7.35 13.01
CA ASP A 79 -9.08 -8.00 12.11
C ASP A 79 -9.82 -8.76 11.00
N ILE A 80 -9.28 -8.72 9.81
CA ILE A 80 -9.88 -9.31 8.61
C ILE A 80 -9.00 -10.43 8.06
N ASP A 81 -9.52 -11.64 8.01
CA ASP A 81 -8.84 -12.79 7.38
C ASP A 81 -9.37 -12.99 5.95
N LEU A 82 -8.50 -12.71 4.98
CA LEU A 82 -8.76 -12.92 3.55
C LEU A 82 -8.19 -14.23 3.00
N THR A 83 -7.69 -15.11 3.87
CA THR A 83 -7.13 -16.40 3.45
C THR A 83 -8.16 -17.21 2.66
N GLY A 84 -7.77 -17.62 1.44
CA GLY A 84 -8.66 -18.39 0.54
C GLY A 84 -9.80 -17.57 -0.10
N LYS A 85 -9.85 -16.26 0.11
CA LYS A 85 -10.85 -15.39 -0.53
C LYS A 85 -10.35 -14.89 -1.89
N ASN A 86 -11.24 -14.83 -2.86
CA ASN A 86 -10.95 -14.21 -4.16
C ASN A 86 -11.07 -12.68 -4.03
N TRP A 87 -9.94 -12.01 -3.94
CA TRP A 87 -9.90 -10.56 -3.79
C TRP A 87 -9.93 -9.83 -5.14
N THR A 88 -10.77 -8.82 -5.22
CA THR A 88 -10.70 -7.80 -6.28
C THR A 88 -10.25 -6.49 -5.67
N PRO A 89 -9.15 -5.88 -6.14
CA PRO A 89 -8.64 -4.63 -5.59
C PRO A 89 -9.68 -3.51 -5.56
N ILE A 90 -9.64 -2.68 -4.51
CA ILE A 90 -10.50 -1.50 -4.40
C ILE A 90 -9.96 -0.42 -5.36
N GLY A 91 -10.82 0.10 -6.27
CA GLY A 91 -10.37 1.07 -7.28
C GLY A 91 -9.57 0.40 -8.40
N THR A 92 -10.23 -0.13 -9.42
CA THR A 92 -9.65 -1.05 -10.41
C THR A 92 -8.93 -0.37 -11.58
N SER A 93 -9.06 0.96 -11.73
CA SER A 93 -8.55 1.68 -12.91
C SER A 93 -8.25 3.15 -12.62
N PHE A 94 -7.62 3.82 -13.58
CA PHE A 94 -7.41 5.29 -13.50
C PHE A 94 -8.72 6.09 -13.51
N SER A 95 -9.79 5.56 -14.07
CA SER A 95 -11.13 6.19 -14.06
C SER A 95 -11.98 5.83 -12.85
N ASN A 96 -11.56 4.83 -12.09
CA ASN A 96 -12.27 4.36 -10.88
C ASN A 96 -11.30 4.27 -9.71
N LYS A 97 -10.65 5.39 -9.37
CA LYS A 97 -9.75 5.51 -8.22
C LYS A 97 -10.54 5.67 -6.93
N TYR A 98 -10.09 5.04 -5.87
CA TYR A 98 -10.64 5.30 -4.54
C TYR A 98 -10.26 6.71 -4.05
N THR A 99 -11.23 7.49 -3.62
CA THR A 99 -11.04 8.90 -3.22
C THR A 99 -11.52 9.22 -1.80
N GLY A 100 -12.06 8.22 -1.09
CA GLY A 100 -12.45 8.33 0.32
C GLY A 100 -11.30 8.13 1.29
N THR A 101 -11.63 8.02 2.57
CA THR A 101 -10.70 7.63 3.64
C THR A 101 -10.95 6.18 4.04
N PHE A 102 -9.92 5.35 3.94
CA PHE A 102 -9.89 4.00 4.50
C PHE A 102 -8.99 4.00 5.73
N ASP A 103 -9.60 3.79 6.89
CA ASP A 103 -8.90 3.69 8.17
C ASP A 103 -8.91 2.23 8.64
N GLY A 104 -7.75 1.62 8.68
CA GLY A 104 -7.60 0.26 9.21
C GLY A 104 -7.82 0.16 10.73
N GLY A 105 -7.92 1.29 11.45
CA GLY A 105 -8.12 1.28 12.89
C GLY A 105 -6.99 0.62 13.70
N GLY A 106 -5.86 0.32 13.08
CA GLY A 106 -4.79 -0.51 13.65
C GLY A 106 -5.07 -2.01 13.59
N HIS A 107 -6.12 -2.42 12.87
CA HIS A 107 -6.44 -3.83 12.67
C HIS A 107 -5.60 -4.46 11.54
N THR A 108 -5.48 -5.78 11.61
CA THR A 108 -4.74 -6.57 10.64
C THR A 108 -5.64 -7.07 9.51
N ILE A 109 -5.16 -6.97 8.28
CA ILE A 109 -5.70 -7.71 7.12
C ILE A 109 -4.71 -8.81 6.79
N LYS A 110 -5.11 -10.08 7.00
CA LYS A 110 -4.24 -11.23 6.82
C LYS A 110 -4.58 -12.03 5.58
N GLY A 111 -3.55 -12.66 4.96
CA GLY A 111 -3.71 -13.70 3.96
C GLY A 111 -4.24 -13.22 2.61
N LEU A 112 -4.12 -11.91 2.30
CA LEU A 112 -4.49 -11.37 1.00
C LEU A 112 -3.69 -12.05 -0.10
N THR A 113 -4.38 -12.81 -0.97
CA THR A 113 -3.76 -13.49 -2.12
C THR A 113 -4.39 -12.99 -3.41
N VAL A 114 -3.56 -12.45 -4.32
CA VAL A 114 -3.98 -11.98 -5.65
C VAL A 114 -2.95 -12.39 -6.69
N THR A 115 -3.39 -13.10 -7.71
CA THR A 115 -2.59 -13.39 -8.91
C THR A 115 -3.43 -13.04 -10.13
N THR A 116 -3.04 -12.00 -10.88
CA THR A 116 -3.88 -11.47 -11.95
C THR A 116 -3.06 -10.82 -13.06
N ASN A 117 -3.68 -10.65 -14.25
CA ASN A 117 -3.19 -9.85 -15.36
C ASN A 117 -3.71 -8.39 -15.32
N ASP A 118 -4.39 -7.98 -14.25
CA ASP A 118 -4.86 -6.62 -14.10
C ASP A 118 -3.69 -5.63 -13.99
N GLN A 119 -3.96 -4.39 -14.34
CA GLN A 119 -2.92 -3.35 -14.35
C GLN A 119 -2.51 -2.93 -12.93
N PHE A 120 -3.44 -2.92 -11.99
CA PHE A 120 -3.24 -2.41 -10.64
C PHE A 120 -3.57 -3.49 -9.62
N VAL A 121 -2.61 -3.88 -8.81
CA VAL A 121 -2.74 -5.02 -7.90
C VAL A 121 -2.27 -4.67 -6.49
N GLY A 122 -3.12 -4.95 -5.51
CA GLY A 122 -2.90 -4.71 -4.09
C GLY A 122 -4.20 -4.85 -3.29
N LEU A 123 -4.23 -4.38 -2.07
CA LEU A 123 -5.49 -4.15 -1.35
C LEU A 123 -6.33 -3.13 -2.12
N PHE A 124 -5.69 -2.06 -2.56
CA PHE A 124 -6.20 -1.09 -3.53
C PHE A 124 -5.53 -1.31 -4.88
N GLY A 125 -6.31 -1.23 -5.95
CA GLY A 125 -5.76 -1.13 -7.31
C GLY A 125 -5.21 0.28 -7.52
N SER A 126 -6.06 1.30 -7.35
CA SER A 126 -5.66 2.69 -7.49
C SER A 126 -6.34 3.63 -6.47
N ILE A 127 -5.54 4.52 -5.90
CA ILE A 127 -5.95 5.58 -4.96
C ILE A 127 -5.87 6.92 -5.68
N GLY A 128 -6.95 7.70 -5.62
CA GLY A 128 -7.01 9.04 -6.21
C GLY A 128 -6.42 10.11 -5.31
N TYR A 129 -6.34 11.34 -5.82
CA TYR A 129 -5.69 12.48 -5.15
C TYR A 129 -6.28 12.82 -3.77
N ALA A 130 -7.61 12.72 -3.61
CA ALA A 130 -8.28 12.93 -2.33
C ALA A 130 -8.28 11.68 -1.45
N GLY A 131 -7.88 10.52 -1.98
CA GLY A 131 -7.92 9.25 -1.26
C GLY A 131 -6.86 9.17 -0.17
N THR A 132 -7.26 8.61 0.97
CA THR A 132 -6.36 8.34 2.10
C THR A 132 -6.53 6.89 2.56
N VAL A 133 -5.41 6.18 2.70
CA VAL A 133 -5.37 4.84 3.31
C VAL A 133 -4.43 4.91 4.50
N LYS A 134 -4.93 4.58 5.68
CA LYS A 134 -4.13 4.70 6.90
C LYS A 134 -4.38 3.59 7.91
N ASN A 135 -3.41 3.39 8.83
CA ASN A 135 -3.49 2.50 9.97
C ASN A 135 -3.81 1.04 9.59
N VAL A 136 -3.26 0.54 8.48
CA VAL A 136 -3.50 -0.83 7.98
C VAL A 136 -2.26 -1.69 8.21
N MET A 137 -2.41 -2.79 8.95
CA MET A 137 -1.39 -3.83 9.05
C MET A 137 -1.75 -4.99 8.11
N MET A 138 -0.89 -5.25 7.13
CA MET A 138 -1.10 -6.34 6.17
C MET A 138 -0.11 -7.47 6.43
N GLU A 139 -0.63 -8.65 6.76
CA GLU A 139 0.17 -9.83 7.09
C GLU A 139 -0.02 -10.96 6.08
N ASP A 140 1.09 -11.65 5.80
CA ASP A 140 1.13 -12.84 4.93
C ASP A 140 0.51 -12.59 3.54
N VAL A 141 0.77 -11.40 2.95
CA VAL A 141 0.25 -11.11 1.61
C VAL A 141 1.00 -11.91 0.53
N GLN A 142 0.27 -12.34 -0.50
CA GLN A 142 0.83 -12.97 -1.68
C GLN A 142 0.27 -12.29 -2.94
N ILE A 143 0.97 -11.29 -3.42
CA ILE A 143 0.52 -10.46 -4.53
C ILE A 143 1.41 -10.70 -5.74
N THR A 144 0.78 -11.06 -6.87
CA THR A 144 1.47 -11.29 -8.14
C THR A 144 0.72 -10.61 -9.28
N SER A 145 1.41 -9.66 -9.94
CA SER A 145 0.95 -9.07 -11.20
C SER A 145 1.68 -9.73 -12.38
N ASN A 146 0.96 -10.46 -13.19
CA ASN A 146 1.50 -11.08 -14.40
C ASN A 146 1.51 -10.13 -15.61
N ARG A 147 1.01 -8.91 -15.45
CA ARG A 147 0.96 -7.91 -16.51
C ARG A 147 2.34 -7.33 -16.81
N SER A 148 2.72 -7.28 -18.08
CA SER A 148 4.02 -6.75 -18.53
C SER A 148 4.23 -5.25 -18.24
N SER A 149 3.18 -4.50 -17.91
CA SER A 149 3.22 -3.09 -17.52
C SER A 149 2.44 -2.84 -16.23
N GLY A 150 2.40 -3.82 -15.32
CA GLY A 150 1.60 -3.79 -14.11
C GLY A 150 2.23 -2.98 -12.98
N PHE A 151 1.36 -2.59 -12.06
CA PHE A 151 1.68 -1.90 -10.81
C PHE A 151 1.28 -2.82 -9.66
N ALA A 152 2.22 -3.24 -8.84
CA ALA A 152 1.98 -4.14 -7.72
C ALA A 152 2.51 -3.55 -6.42
N GLY A 153 1.66 -3.51 -5.40
CA GLY A 153 2.03 -3.11 -4.04
C GLY A 153 1.12 -3.77 -3.02
N GLY A 154 1.59 -3.93 -1.79
CA GLY A 154 0.79 -4.52 -0.72
C GLY A 154 -0.47 -3.71 -0.46
N VAL A 155 -0.28 -2.41 -0.20
CA VAL A 155 -1.40 -1.49 0.03
C VAL A 155 -2.04 -1.07 -1.29
N ALA A 156 -1.26 -0.62 -2.28
CA ALA A 156 -1.82 -0.16 -3.54
C ALA A 156 -0.91 -0.44 -4.73
N GLY A 157 -1.50 -0.78 -5.90
CA GLY A 157 -0.76 -0.81 -7.16
C GLY A 157 -0.31 0.61 -7.56
N TYR A 158 -1.23 1.56 -7.54
CA TYR A 158 -1.00 2.97 -7.90
C TYR A 158 -1.63 3.91 -6.88
N SER A 159 -0.97 5.04 -6.60
CA SER A 159 -1.53 6.07 -5.72
C SER A 159 -1.16 7.48 -6.17
N ASP A 160 -2.16 8.38 -6.14
CA ASP A 160 -1.99 9.85 -6.15
C ASP A 160 -2.29 10.46 -4.76
N GLY A 161 -2.80 9.65 -3.84
CA GLY A 161 -3.30 10.08 -2.53
C GLY A 161 -2.28 9.87 -1.40
N THR A 162 -2.81 9.75 -0.19
CA THR A 162 -2.02 9.58 1.03
C THR A 162 -2.05 8.12 1.51
N ILE A 163 -0.88 7.57 1.80
CA ILE A 163 -0.71 6.27 2.48
C ILE A 163 0.04 6.55 3.79
N GLU A 164 -0.60 6.30 4.94
CA GLU A 164 -0.04 6.65 6.24
C GLU A 164 -0.13 5.47 7.22
N ASN A 165 0.94 5.26 8.01
CA ASN A 165 0.94 4.25 9.07
C ASN A 165 0.48 2.86 8.61
N CYS A 166 1.02 2.41 7.49
CA CYS A 166 0.71 1.10 6.94
C CYS A 166 1.94 0.19 6.98
N SER A 167 1.73 -1.08 7.30
CA SER A 167 2.78 -2.09 7.28
C SER A 167 2.40 -3.27 6.40
N VAL A 168 3.40 -3.87 5.74
CA VAL A 168 3.20 -5.01 4.83
C VAL A 168 4.23 -6.09 5.09
N SER A 169 3.77 -7.33 5.27
CA SER A 169 4.61 -8.53 5.29
C SER A 169 4.12 -9.58 4.28
N GLY A 170 5.00 -10.51 3.88
CA GLY A 170 4.71 -11.55 2.90
C GLY A 170 5.48 -11.37 1.59
N SER A 171 4.82 -11.38 0.44
CA SER A 171 5.48 -11.25 -0.87
C SER A 171 4.68 -10.41 -1.86
N VAL A 172 5.40 -9.56 -2.62
CA VAL A 172 4.84 -8.77 -3.72
C VAL A 172 5.70 -8.98 -4.95
N SER A 173 5.09 -9.42 -6.05
CA SER A 173 5.80 -9.67 -7.30
C SER A 173 5.10 -9.08 -8.51
N GLY A 174 5.89 -8.71 -9.53
CA GLY A 174 5.37 -8.12 -10.77
C GLY A 174 6.48 -7.81 -11.75
N THR A 175 6.17 -7.03 -12.78
CA THR A 175 7.13 -6.74 -13.85
C THR A 175 7.71 -5.33 -13.75
N VAL A 176 6.88 -4.28 -13.76
CA VAL A 176 7.41 -2.92 -13.95
C VAL A 176 7.46 -2.13 -12.65
N TYR A 177 6.34 -1.83 -12.04
CA TYR A 177 6.29 -1.01 -10.84
C TYR A 177 5.95 -1.89 -9.65
N VAL A 178 6.96 -2.27 -8.88
CA VAL A 178 6.79 -3.24 -7.79
C VAL A 178 7.36 -2.68 -6.49
N GLY A 179 6.50 -2.51 -5.51
CA GLY A 179 6.89 -2.05 -4.17
C GLY A 179 6.18 -2.83 -3.08
N GLY A 180 6.82 -2.96 -1.93
CA GLY A 180 6.21 -3.67 -0.81
C GLY A 180 4.95 -2.99 -0.31
N VAL A 181 4.91 -1.65 -0.29
CA VAL A 181 3.73 -0.85 0.08
C VAL A 181 2.96 -0.40 -1.15
N VAL A 182 3.62 0.21 -2.13
CA VAL A 182 2.97 0.74 -3.33
C VAL A 182 3.81 0.51 -4.59
N GLY A 183 3.17 0.10 -5.69
CA GLY A 183 3.84 -0.03 -6.99
C GLY A 183 4.36 1.31 -7.49
N ALA A 184 3.48 2.31 -7.62
CA ALA A 184 3.88 3.69 -7.94
C ALA A 184 3.07 4.73 -7.16
N GLN A 185 3.77 5.73 -6.63
CA GLN A 185 3.20 6.93 -6.00
C GLN A 185 3.53 8.16 -6.86
N TRP A 186 2.51 8.82 -7.38
CA TRP A 186 2.73 9.97 -8.28
C TRP A 186 2.50 11.32 -7.61
N ASN A 187 1.61 11.39 -6.65
CA ASN A 187 1.34 12.60 -5.86
C ASN A 187 1.14 12.21 -4.40
N GLY A 188 0.78 13.17 -3.54
CA GLY A 188 0.50 12.91 -2.14
C GLY A 188 1.70 12.43 -1.33
N SER A 189 1.49 11.54 -0.38
CA SER A 189 2.55 11.14 0.55
C SER A 189 2.49 9.67 0.95
N ILE A 190 3.66 9.10 1.21
CA ILE A 190 3.83 7.86 1.96
C ILE A 190 4.53 8.23 3.27
N THR A 191 3.86 8.08 4.40
CA THR A 191 4.39 8.52 5.70
C THR A 191 4.19 7.46 6.77
N GLY A 192 5.24 7.18 7.55
CA GLY A 192 5.15 6.22 8.66
C GLY A 192 4.91 4.77 8.21
N CYS A 193 5.25 4.42 6.96
CA CYS A 193 4.98 3.11 6.40
C CYS A 193 6.19 2.18 6.43
N SER A 194 5.93 0.88 6.50
CA SER A 194 7.00 -0.12 6.50
C SER A 194 6.67 -1.34 5.65
N SER A 195 7.72 -2.03 5.19
CA SER A 195 7.58 -3.31 4.51
C SER A 195 8.68 -4.29 4.96
N SER A 196 8.25 -5.46 5.39
CA SER A 196 9.10 -6.64 5.54
C SER A 196 8.87 -7.68 4.44
N ALA A 197 8.01 -7.36 3.47
CA ALA A 197 7.69 -8.25 2.37
C ALA A 197 8.91 -8.47 1.46
N THR A 198 9.06 -9.68 0.94
CA THR A 198 9.96 -9.95 -0.19
C THR A 198 9.36 -9.34 -1.46
N VAL A 199 10.10 -8.45 -2.10
CA VAL A 199 9.65 -7.76 -3.31
C VAL A 199 10.44 -8.26 -4.51
N LYS A 200 9.74 -8.73 -5.56
CA LYS A 200 10.36 -9.29 -6.76
C LYS A 200 9.82 -8.61 -8.02
N GLY A 201 10.73 -8.12 -8.89
CA GLY A 201 10.31 -7.46 -10.13
C GLY A 201 11.42 -7.30 -11.14
N THR A 202 11.14 -6.51 -12.21
CA THR A 202 12.07 -6.40 -13.36
C THR A 202 12.57 -4.98 -13.59
N VAL A 203 11.72 -3.94 -13.50
CA VAL A 203 12.10 -2.60 -13.97
C VAL A 203 12.30 -1.61 -12.81
N TYR A 204 11.24 -1.24 -12.12
CA TYR A 204 11.28 -0.32 -10.98
C TYR A 204 10.86 -1.09 -9.73
N VAL A 205 11.83 -1.48 -8.91
CA VAL A 205 11.62 -2.41 -7.81
C VAL A 205 12.16 -1.81 -6.52
N GLY A 206 11.32 -1.68 -5.50
CA GLY A 206 11.73 -1.14 -4.21
C GLY A 206 11.00 -1.76 -3.03
N GLY A 207 11.65 -1.81 -1.88
CA GLY A 207 11.10 -2.43 -0.68
C GLY A 207 9.83 -1.74 -0.17
N VAL A 208 9.72 -0.42 -0.35
CA VAL A 208 8.50 0.36 -0.03
C VAL A 208 7.75 0.74 -1.31
N ALA A 209 8.43 1.36 -2.28
CA ALA A 209 7.81 1.83 -3.51
C ALA A 209 8.62 1.44 -4.74
N GLY A 210 7.97 0.95 -5.81
CA GLY A 210 8.64 0.75 -7.10
C GLY A 210 9.08 2.07 -7.71
N GLN A 211 8.17 3.06 -7.73
CA GLN A 211 8.46 4.42 -8.20
C GLN A 211 7.77 5.46 -7.33
N THR A 212 8.46 6.59 -7.09
CA THR A 212 7.84 7.85 -6.67
C THR A 212 8.04 8.90 -7.75
N ASN A 213 7.04 9.75 -8.03
CA ASN A 213 7.11 10.75 -9.09
C ASN A 213 6.28 12.00 -8.74
N GLY A 214 6.35 13.03 -9.58
CA GLY A 214 5.51 14.22 -9.51
C GLY A 214 5.56 14.94 -8.16
N GLY A 215 4.42 14.98 -7.46
CA GLY A 215 4.28 15.61 -6.14
C GLY A 215 4.57 14.70 -4.95
N ALA A 216 4.94 13.45 -5.18
CA ALA A 216 5.10 12.42 -4.13
C ALA A 216 6.19 12.74 -3.12
N THR A 217 5.91 12.50 -1.84
CA THR A 217 6.90 12.54 -0.75
C THR A 217 6.96 11.19 -0.04
N LEU A 218 8.16 10.82 0.42
CA LEU A 218 8.36 9.62 1.25
C LEU A 218 9.04 10.05 2.57
N THR A 219 8.36 9.88 3.69
CA THR A 219 8.84 10.34 4.99
C THR A 219 8.64 9.28 6.08
N ALA A 220 9.65 9.08 6.92
CA ALA A 220 9.59 8.16 8.04
C ALA A 220 9.16 6.73 7.62
N CYS A 221 9.78 6.19 6.57
CA CYS A 221 9.46 4.86 6.05
C CYS A 221 10.67 3.94 6.09
N TYR A 222 10.42 2.63 6.16
CA TYR A 222 11.51 1.68 6.11
C TYR A 222 11.16 0.36 5.43
N ALA A 223 12.17 -0.33 4.92
CA ALA A 223 12.06 -1.67 4.36
C ALA A 223 13.09 -2.61 4.97
N THR A 224 12.65 -3.78 5.42
CA THR A 224 13.50 -4.84 5.96
C THR A 224 13.45 -6.12 5.12
N GLY A 225 12.49 -6.24 4.22
CA GLY A 225 12.33 -7.36 3.30
C GLY A 225 13.34 -7.30 2.14
N ASN A 226 13.66 -8.47 1.57
CA ASN A 226 14.57 -8.58 0.45
C ASN A 226 13.96 -8.03 -0.85
N VAL A 227 14.81 -7.41 -1.69
CA VAL A 227 14.44 -6.95 -3.03
C VAL A 227 15.19 -7.79 -4.06
N ILE A 228 14.44 -8.42 -4.97
CA ILE A 228 14.95 -9.34 -5.99
C ILE A 228 14.64 -8.78 -7.37
N ILE A 229 15.67 -8.46 -8.16
CA ILE A 229 15.51 -7.87 -9.48
C ILE A 229 15.85 -8.92 -10.56
N GLU A 230 14.86 -9.27 -11.39
CA GLU A 230 15.09 -10.10 -12.57
C GLU A 230 15.37 -9.18 -13.77
N ILE A 231 16.66 -9.03 -14.09
CA ILE A 231 17.10 -8.13 -15.15
C ILE A 231 16.63 -8.66 -16.51
N ALA A 232 15.82 -7.86 -17.22
CA ALA A 232 15.37 -8.17 -18.57
C ALA A 232 16.29 -7.53 -19.62
N PRO A 233 16.57 -8.21 -20.75
CA PRO A 233 17.39 -7.67 -21.83
C PRO A 233 16.82 -6.35 -22.39
N LYS A 234 17.71 -5.41 -22.72
CA LYS A 234 17.37 -4.12 -23.36
C LYS A 234 16.44 -3.20 -22.54
N LYS A 235 16.33 -3.38 -21.23
CA LYS A 235 15.55 -2.53 -20.33
C LYS A 235 16.48 -1.67 -19.47
N ASN A 236 16.02 -0.46 -19.15
CA ASN A 236 16.57 0.31 -18.04
C ASN A 236 15.98 -0.23 -16.75
N ILE A 237 16.81 -0.52 -15.80
CA ILE A 237 16.46 -1.21 -14.55
C ILE A 237 16.85 -0.32 -13.37
N SER A 238 15.96 -0.15 -12.45
CA SER A 238 16.18 0.65 -11.26
C SER A 238 15.65 -0.08 -10.02
N GLY A 239 16.57 -0.57 -9.20
CA GLY A 239 16.27 -1.34 -7.99
C GLY A 239 16.87 -0.73 -6.74
N GLY A 240 16.09 -0.57 -5.71
CA GLY A 240 16.54 -0.04 -4.42
C GLY A 240 15.94 -0.77 -3.23
N GLY A 241 16.69 -0.85 -2.14
CA GLY A 241 16.18 -1.45 -0.91
C GLY A 241 14.93 -0.77 -0.37
N LEU A 242 14.76 0.53 -0.65
CA LEU A 242 13.59 1.32 -0.26
C LEU A 242 12.73 1.70 -1.48
N VAL A 243 13.31 2.32 -2.51
CA VAL A 243 12.59 2.80 -3.70
C VAL A 243 13.36 2.43 -4.96
N GLY A 244 12.67 1.92 -5.98
CA GLY A 244 13.26 1.66 -7.28
C GLY A 244 13.71 2.95 -7.95
N THR A 245 12.78 3.85 -8.26
CA THR A 245 13.07 5.17 -8.85
C THR A 245 12.40 6.28 -8.05
N ASN A 246 13.17 7.27 -7.62
CA ASN A 246 12.69 8.45 -6.93
C ASN A 246 12.75 9.69 -7.83
N GLY A 247 11.62 10.10 -8.37
CA GLY A 247 11.39 11.34 -9.12
C GLY A 247 10.38 12.28 -8.45
N GLY A 248 10.01 12.01 -7.18
CA GLY A 248 9.08 12.81 -6.39
C GLY A 248 9.70 14.09 -5.84
N LYS A 249 9.16 14.60 -4.73
CA LYS A 249 9.68 15.81 -4.04
C LYS A 249 10.78 15.52 -3.01
N GLY A 250 11.00 14.27 -2.66
CA GLY A 250 12.08 13.88 -1.77
C GLY A 250 11.80 12.68 -0.88
N VAL A 251 12.89 12.16 -0.31
CA VAL A 251 12.90 11.06 0.66
C VAL A 251 13.54 11.55 1.95
N ARG A 252 12.85 11.39 3.09
CA ARG A 252 13.30 11.92 4.38
C ARG A 252 13.18 10.92 5.49
N ALA A 253 14.25 10.78 6.29
CA ALA A 253 14.28 9.97 7.49
C ALA A 253 13.77 8.53 7.22
N CYS A 254 14.39 7.87 6.26
CA CYS A 254 14.01 6.52 5.83
C CYS A 254 15.21 5.57 5.91
N TYR A 255 14.93 4.26 5.99
CA TYR A 255 16.02 3.29 5.92
C TYR A 255 15.63 1.99 5.21
N ALA A 256 16.66 1.22 4.79
CA ALA A 256 16.51 -0.11 4.21
C ALA A 256 17.57 -1.07 4.75
N THR A 257 17.16 -2.29 5.11
CA THR A 257 18.09 -3.34 5.61
C THR A 257 17.99 -4.67 4.87
N GLY A 258 16.90 -4.89 4.10
CA GLY A 258 16.78 -6.10 3.28
C GLY A 258 17.81 -6.15 2.17
N ASN A 259 18.31 -7.34 1.86
CA ASN A 259 19.27 -7.53 0.79
C ASN A 259 18.65 -7.19 -0.58
N VAL A 260 19.46 -6.52 -1.42
CA VAL A 260 19.11 -6.21 -2.81
C VAL A 260 19.93 -7.10 -3.71
N THR A 261 19.27 -7.98 -4.45
CA THR A 261 19.91 -8.97 -5.33
C THR A 261 19.38 -8.85 -6.74
N SER A 262 20.20 -9.27 -7.72
CA SER A 262 19.79 -9.27 -9.11
C SER A 262 20.30 -10.50 -9.85
N THR A 263 19.52 -10.92 -10.85
CA THR A 263 19.88 -12.01 -11.77
C THR A 263 19.64 -11.59 -13.20
N GLY A 264 20.41 -12.09 -14.15
CA GLY A 264 20.32 -11.72 -15.56
C GLY A 264 21.24 -10.57 -15.95
N SER A 265 21.09 -10.06 -17.18
CA SER A 265 21.87 -8.94 -17.71
C SER A 265 21.03 -8.10 -18.68
N SER A 266 21.37 -6.81 -18.81
CA SER A 266 20.77 -5.89 -19.76
C SER A 266 21.82 -5.08 -20.50
N THR A 267 21.51 -4.69 -21.74
CA THR A 267 22.29 -3.68 -22.48
C THR A 267 21.82 -2.25 -22.20
N GLY A 268 20.73 -2.09 -21.46
CA GLY A 268 20.26 -0.81 -20.93
C GLY A 268 20.99 -0.41 -19.64
N ASN A 269 20.62 0.74 -19.09
CA ASN A 269 21.16 1.18 -17.80
C ASN A 269 20.63 0.31 -16.66
N VAL A 270 21.51 -0.12 -15.78
CA VAL A 270 21.17 -0.92 -14.61
C VAL A 270 21.67 -0.19 -13.36
N HIS A 271 20.73 0.29 -12.55
CA HIS A 271 21.01 1.00 -11.31
C HIS A 271 20.40 0.23 -10.13
N ILE A 272 21.22 -0.50 -9.40
CA ILE A 272 20.81 -1.33 -8.27
C ILE A 272 21.65 -0.96 -7.05
N PHE A 273 20.97 -0.46 -6.01
CA PHE A 273 21.64 0.09 -4.83
C PHE A 273 20.90 -0.25 -3.53
N GLY A 274 21.56 0.00 -2.41
CA GLY A 274 21.07 -0.38 -1.08
C GLY A 274 19.85 0.38 -0.60
N LEU A 275 19.60 1.58 -1.14
CA LEU A 275 18.49 2.43 -0.73
C LEU A 275 17.59 2.82 -1.91
N LEU A 276 18.13 3.54 -2.90
CA LEU A 276 17.38 4.03 -4.06
C LEU A 276 18.08 3.57 -5.35
N GLY A 277 17.34 3.03 -6.31
CA GLY A 277 17.91 2.67 -7.61
C GLY A 277 18.28 3.91 -8.41
N ASP A 278 17.32 4.69 -8.88
CA ASP A 278 17.53 6.02 -9.41
C ASP A 278 17.02 7.09 -8.44
N ASN A 279 17.75 8.22 -8.39
CA ASN A 279 17.34 9.35 -7.57
C ASN A 279 17.53 10.67 -8.32
N TYR A 280 16.47 11.47 -8.41
CA TYR A 280 16.42 12.76 -9.09
C TYR A 280 16.08 13.91 -8.15
N THR A 281 15.97 13.67 -6.84
CA THR A 281 15.52 14.67 -5.87
C THR A 281 16.31 14.61 -4.56
N THR A 282 15.87 15.39 -3.56
CA THR A 282 16.55 15.44 -2.27
C THR A 282 16.35 14.17 -1.44
N VAL A 283 17.43 13.77 -0.76
CA VAL A 283 17.44 12.68 0.21
C VAL A 283 18.00 13.24 1.51
N THR A 284 17.26 13.13 2.62
CA THR A 284 17.64 13.72 3.90
C THR A 284 17.60 12.69 5.02
N ALA A 285 18.71 12.49 5.72
CA ALA A 285 18.86 11.58 6.84
C ALA A 285 18.30 10.16 6.54
N CYS A 286 18.74 9.57 5.43
CA CYS A 286 18.34 8.23 5.02
C CYS A 286 19.52 7.26 5.07
N TYR A 287 19.27 6.02 5.48
CA TYR A 287 20.31 5.05 5.82
C TYR A 287 20.04 3.67 5.22
N TRP A 288 21.09 2.87 5.05
CA TRP A 288 20.95 1.47 4.67
C TRP A 288 21.98 0.59 5.39
N LYS A 289 21.61 -0.68 5.57
CA LYS A 289 22.50 -1.72 6.08
C LYS A 289 22.17 -3.03 5.38
N ASN A 290 22.74 -3.26 4.22
CA ASN A 290 22.51 -4.46 3.42
C ASN A 290 23.76 -4.82 2.60
N ASN A 291 23.63 -5.77 1.65
CA ASN A 291 24.71 -6.29 0.82
C ASN A 291 25.26 -5.31 -0.23
N GLN A 292 24.65 -4.12 -0.40
CA GLN A 292 25.12 -3.15 -1.39
C GLN A 292 26.18 -2.20 -0.81
N GLU A 293 27.15 -1.79 -1.65
CA GLU A 293 28.20 -0.86 -1.26
C GLU A 293 27.78 0.60 -1.31
N ARG A 294 26.75 0.92 -2.10
CA ARG A 294 26.21 2.28 -2.26
C ARG A 294 24.73 2.32 -1.97
N GLY A 295 24.28 3.41 -1.37
CA GLY A 295 22.85 3.68 -1.16
C GLY A 295 22.16 4.08 -2.45
N TYR A 296 22.83 4.88 -3.30
CA TYR A 296 22.45 5.27 -4.67
C TYR A 296 23.59 6.01 -5.39
N LYS A 297 23.42 6.31 -6.71
CA LYS A 297 24.51 6.70 -7.60
C LYS A 297 25.21 8.01 -7.22
N THR A 298 24.52 9.02 -6.74
CA THR A 298 25.02 10.41 -6.70
C THR A 298 24.87 11.11 -5.35
N ALA A 299 24.46 10.46 -4.27
CA ALA A 299 24.07 11.19 -3.08
C ALA A 299 25.05 11.10 -1.92
N PRO A 300 25.41 12.26 -1.36
CA PRO A 300 26.18 12.36 -0.12
C PRO A 300 25.34 12.15 1.16
N GLU A 301 24.01 12.17 1.08
CA GLU A 301 23.14 12.25 2.26
C GLU A 301 22.56 10.93 2.71
N SER A 302 22.74 9.86 1.96
CA SER A 302 22.43 8.50 2.42
C SER A 302 23.72 7.84 2.93
N THR A 303 23.64 7.25 4.11
CA THR A 303 24.82 6.71 4.78
C THR A 303 24.65 5.24 5.08
N LYS A 304 25.67 4.43 4.77
CA LYS A 304 25.71 3.01 5.14
C LYS A 304 25.94 2.88 6.64
N VAL A 305 25.08 2.15 7.32
CA VAL A 305 25.28 1.81 8.72
C VAL A 305 26.26 0.64 8.79
N ASP A 306 27.49 0.92 9.20
CA ASP A 306 28.59 -0.03 9.28
C ASP A 306 28.85 -0.54 10.71
N GLY A 307 28.25 0.11 11.70
CA GLY A 307 28.40 -0.22 13.12
C GLY A 307 29.68 0.35 13.77
N THR A 308 30.55 1.02 13.00
CA THR A 308 31.79 1.61 13.46
C THR A 308 31.73 3.13 13.36
N TYR A 309 31.60 3.66 12.17
CA TYR A 309 31.55 5.11 11.93
C TYR A 309 30.10 5.63 11.94
N VAL A 310 29.17 4.81 11.45
CA VAL A 310 27.73 5.10 11.48
C VAL A 310 27.03 3.96 12.19
N THR A 311 26.48 4.26 13.35
CA THR A 311 25.67 3.34 14.14
C THR A 311 24.19 3.64 13.99
N TRP A 312 23.33 2.73 14.41
CA TRP A 312 21.89 2.99 14.41
C TRP A 312 21.48 4.11 15.39
N GLU A 313 22.22 4.29 16.49
CA GLU A 313 22.00 5.39 17.43
C GLU A 313 22.16 6.74 16.73
N ASN A 314 23.30 6.94 16.05
CA ASN A 314 23.58 8.17 15.31
C ASN A 314 22.57 8.38 14.17
N ALA A 315 22.18 7.31 13.48
CA ALA A 315 21.19 7.35 12.40
C ALA A 315 19.80 7.76 12.94
N VAL A 316 19.37 7.17 14.05
CA VAL A 316 18.09 7.52 14.72
C VAL A 316 18.06 8.98 15.14
N ASP A 317 19.12 9.49 15.74
CA ASP A 317 19.23 10.91 16.13
C ASP A 317 19.11 11.84 14.92
N ALA A 318 19.80 11.51 13.82
CA ALA A 318 19.74 12.31 12.59
C ALA A 318 18.35 12.23 11.91
N MET A 319 17.75 11.05 11.84
CA MET A 319 16.39 10.88 11.34
C MET A 319 15.38 11.66 12.17
N ASN A 320 15.47 11.60 13.49
CA ASN A 320 14.56 12.33 14.39
C ASN A 320 14.72 13.85 14.27
N ARG A 321 15.95 14.36 14.16
CA ARG A 321 16.17 15.79 13.85
C ARG A 321 15.55 16.21 12.52
N ALA A 322 15.71 15.37 11.48
CA ALA A 322 15.13 15.64 10.17
C ALA A 322 13.58 15.64 10.19
N LEU A 323 12.96 14.79 11.02
CA LEU A 323 11.52 14.76 11.23
C LEU A 323 11.02 15.97 12.04
N GLN A 324 11.75 16.38 13.09
CA GLN A 324 11.44 17.57 13.87
C GLN A 324 11.46 18.84 13.02
N ASN A 325 12.46 18.97 12.16
CA ASN A 325 12.62 20.13 11.26
C ASN A 325 11.42 20.36 10.30
N VAL A 326 10.59 19.37 10.10
CA VAL A 326 9.37 19.46 9.27
C VAL A 326 8.08 19.31 10.08
N GLY A 327 8.17 19.38 11.42
CA GLY A 327 6.99 19.26 12.30
C GLY A 327 6.30 17.88 12.25
N SER A 328 7.04 16.84 11.90
CA SER A 328 6.48 15.49 11.85
C SER A 328 6.18 14.95 13.25
N GLU A 329 5.06 14.26 13.41
CA GLU A 329 4.70 13.54 14.64
C GLU A 329 5.42 12.17 14.75
N TRP A 330 6.11 11.74 13.72
CA TRP A 330 6.83 10.46 13.71
C TRP A 330 8.20 10.57 14.36
N ARG A 331 8.57 9.51 15.12
CA ARG A 331 9.89 9.36 15.72
C ARG A 331 10.38 7.92 15.60
N TYR A 332 11.69 7.78 15.43
CA TYR A 332 12.37 6.49 15.53
C TYR A 332 12.84 6.24 16.96
N GLU A 333 12.73 5.01 17.40
CA GLU A 333 13.30 4.50 18.64
C GLU A 333 14.14 3.25 18.37
N LEU A 334 15.29 3.14 19.01
CA LEU A 334 16.14 1.95 18.94
C LEU A 334 15.89 1.09 20.18
N LYS A 335 14.94 0.15 20.11
CA LYS A 335 14.62 -0.80 21.21
C LYS A 335 15.14 -2.22 20.95
N GLY A 336 15.91 -2.42 19.91
CA GLY A 336 16.46 -3.70 19.48
C GLY A 336 17.55 -3.50 18.44
N ALA A 337 17.69 -4.47 17.54
CA ALA A 337 18.73 -4.43 16.50
C ALA A 337 18.46 -3.40 15.39
N LEU A 338 17.23 -2.98 15.22
CA LEU A 338 16.79 -2.04 14.18
C LEU A 338 15.89 -0.95 14.75
N PRO A 339 15.91 0.26 14.15
CA PRO A 339 14.98 1.31 14.53
C PRO A 339 13.52 0.94 14.25
N THR A 340 12.64 1.31 15.15
CA THR A 340 11.18 1.18 15.01
C THR A 340 10.53 2.56 15.02
N LEU A 341 9.45 2.70 14.28
CA LEU A 341 8.67 3.96 14.23
C LEU A 341 7.58 3.98 15.28
N ARG A 342 7.34 5.17 15.83
CA ARG A 342 6.13 5.47 16.59
C ARG A 342 5.59 6.85 16.24
N LYS A 343 4.31 7.05 16.37
CA LYS A 343 3.64 8.35 16.32
C LYS A 343 3.63 8.94 17.74
N GLN A 344 4.00 10.21 17.91
CA GLN A 344 3.95 10.92 19.18
C GLN A 344 2.57 11.47 19.46
#